data_5bf4b0fb09fb0f960935e6d6008e27c2
#
_entry.id   5bf4b0fb09fb0f960935e6d6008e27c2
#
_cell.length_a   1.000
_cell.length_b   1.000
_cell.length_c   1.000
_cell.angle_alpha   90.00
_cell.angle_beta   90.00
_cell.angle_gamma   90.00
#
_symmetry.space_group_name_H-M   'P 1'
#
loop_
_entity.id
_entity.type
_entity.pdbx_description
1 polymer ?
#
loop_
_entity_poly.entity_id
_entity_poly.type
_entity_poly.pdbx_seq_one_letter_code
_entity_poly.pdbx_strand_id
1 'polypeptide(L)'
;YKRQEIGSAAAMAAPALVHLRGGTPSMMAHACAMAVKNLLGLVCDPVGGLVEVPCVKRNVIGAMDALSAAQMALAGIESRVPPDQVLDAMAEVGRSLPPSLRETGKGGLAATPFGMAYAPKEG
;
A
#
# COMPACT_ATOMS: atom_id res chain seq x y z
N TYR A 1 -5.80 -7.96 13.21
CA TYR A 1 -6.01 -6.66 12.56
C TYR A 1 -4.88 -6.40 11.58
N LYS A 2 -5.23 -6.18 10.33
CA LYS A 2 -4.22 -6.07 9.31
C LYS A 2 -3.85 -4.63 8.99
N ARG A 3 -2.57 -4.37 9.04
CA ARG A 3 -1.99 -3.11 8.55
C ARG A 3 -1.52 -3.28 7.12
N GLN A 4 -2.14 -2.58 6.20
CA GLN A 4 -1.58 -2.39 4.87
C GLN A 4 -0.64 -1.17 4.93
N GLU A 5 0.55 -1.40 5.47
CA GLU A 5 1.52 -0.34 5.80
C GLU A 5 1.87 0.52 4.60
N ILE A 6 2.14 -0.09 3.45
CA ILE A 6 2.53 0.61 2.23
C ILE A 6 1.37 1.45 1.69
N GLY A 7 0.14 0.91 1.68
CA GLY A 7 -1.04 1.65 1.24
C GLY A 7 -1.32 2.85 2.13
N SER A 8 -1.23 2.69 3.45
CA SER A 8 -1.41 3.78 4.40
C SER A 8 -0.29 4.83 4.28
N ALA A 9 0.95 4.40 4.13
CA ALA A 9 2.09 5.31 3.96
C ALA A 9 1.98 6.13 2.66
N ALA A 10 1.63 5.50 1.54
CA ALA A 10 1.40 6.18 0.28
C ALA A 10 0.22 7.17 0.36
N ALA A 11 -0.86 6.78 1.06
CA ALA A 11 -2.02 7.63 1.31
C ALA A 11 -1.69 8.91 2.10
N MET A 12 -0.70 8.87 2.96
CA MET A 12 -0.21 10.04 3.69
C MET A 12 0.82 10.85 2.89
N ALA A 13 1.72 10.17 2.18
CA ALA A 13 2.80 10.81 1.44
C ALA A 13 2.30 11.60 0.23
N ALA A 14 1.32 11.08 -0.50
CA ALA A 14 0.80 11.74 -1.70
C ALA A 14 0.21 13.13 -1.42
N PRO A 15 -0.71 13.31 -0.47
CA PRO A 15 -1.21 14.64 -0.12
C PRO A 15 -0.13 15.55 0.47
N ALA A 16 0.82 15.02 1.22
CA ALA A 16 1.93 15.81 1.75
C ALA A 16 2.78 16.40 0.62
N LEU A 17 3.07 15.62 -0.43
CA LEU A 17 3.77 16.10 -1.62
C LEU A 17 2.99 17.17 -2.38
N VAL A 18 1.67 17.03 -2.48
CA VAL A 18 0.79 18.05 -3.07
C VAL A 18 0.85 19.35 -2.26
N HIS A 19 0.77 19.26 -0.94
CA HIS A 19 0.86 20.42 -0.06
C HIS A 19 2.20 21.14 -0.20
N LEU A 20 3.31 20.42 -0.16
CA LEU A 20 4.66 20.98 -0.31
C LEU A 20 4.88 21.69 -1.65
N ARG A 21 4.11 21.34 -2.66
CA ARG A 21 4.14 21.97 -3.99
C ARG A 21 3.07 23.03 -4.21
N GLY A 22 2.40 23.47 -3.15
CA GLY A 22 1.41 24.54 -3.18
C GLY A 22 0.05 24.13 -3.74
N GLY A 23 -0.26 22.82 -3.79
CA GLY A 23 -1.56 22.33 -4.22
C GLY A 23 -2.68 22.61 -3.20
N THR A 24 -3.92 22.53 -3.67
CA THR A 24 -5.11 22.80 -2.86
C THR A 24 -5.49 21.60 -1.98
N PRO A 25 -6.30 21.79 -0.91
CA PRO A 25 -6.86 20.70 -0.13
C PRO A 25 -7.64 19.68 -0.97
N SER A 26 -8.35 20.12 -1.99
CA SER A 26 -9.03 19.23 -2.94
C SER A 26 -8.05 18.33 -3.69
N MET A 27 -6.96 18.88 -4.21
CA MET A 27 -5.89 18.12 -4.86
C MET A 27 -5.25 17.12 -3.90
N MET A 28 -5.08 17.48 -2.63
CA MET A 28 -4.57 16.57 -1.60
C MET A 28 -5.49 15.36 -1.41
N ALA A 29 -6.80 15.58 -1.36
CA ALA A 29 -7.79 14.52 -1.23
C ALA A 29 -7.79 13.58 -2.46
N HIS A 30 -7.73 14.14 -3.66
CA HIS A 30 -7.62 13.35 -4.88
C HIS A 30 -6.30 12.54 -4.95
N ALA A 31 -5.18 13.12 -4.54
CA ALA A 31 -3.90 12.41 -4.48
C ALA A 31 -3.96 11.22 -3.51
N CYS A 32 -4.53 11.42 -2.32
CA CYS A 32 -4.75 10.36 -1.35
C CYS A 32 -5.59 9.22 -1.95
N ALA A 33 -6.73 9.54 -2.56
CA ALA A 33 -7.61 8.55 -3.17
C ALA A 33 -6.91 7.77 -4.30
N MET A 34 -6.14 8.44 -5.15
CA MET A 34 -5.40 7.81 -6.23
C MET A 34 -4.31 6.88 -5.72
N ALA A 35 -3.56 7.28 -4.69
CA ALA A 35 -2.54 6.45 -4.09
C ALA A 35 -3.13 5.18 -3.45
N VAL A 36 -4.22 5.32 -2.69
CA VAL A 36 -4.88 4.18 -2.03
C VAL A 36 -5.41 3.17 -3.04
N LYS A 37 -6.16 3.63 -4.06
CA LYS A 37 -6.79 2.71 -5.01
C LYS A 37 -5.78 1.90 -5.84
N ASN A 38 -4.59 2.43 -6.09
CA ASN A 38 -3.54 1.72 -6.82
C ASN A 38 -2.96 0.54 -6.04
N LEU A 39 -3.10 0.54 -4.72
CA LEU A 39 -2.55 -0.48 -3.82
C LEU A 39 -3.63 -1.32 -3.14
N LEU A 40 -4.89 -1.24 -3.60
CA LEU A 40 -5.98 -2.07 -3.07
C LEU A 40 -5.66 -3.55 -3.24
N GLY A 41 -5.83 -4.33 -2.17
CA GLY A 41 -5.63 -5.77 -2.20
C GLY A 41 -4.17 -6.22 -2.20
N LEU A 42 -3.20 -5.32 -2.04
CA LEU A 42 -1.81 -5.71 -1.90
C LEU A 42 -1.65 -6.63 -0.68
N VAL A 43 -1.16 -7.83 -0.92
CA VAL A 43 -0.98 -8.84 0.12
C VAL A 43 0.23 -8.53 0.99
N CYS A 44 0.24 -9.07 2.21
CA CYS A 44 1.36 -9.02 3.12
C CYS A 44 1.83 -10.44 3.41
N ASP A 45 2.88 -10.84 2.71
CA ASP A 45 3.40 -12.20 2.65
C ASP A 45 4.93 -12.24 2.85
N PRO A 46 5.43 -11.69 3.97
CA PRO A 46 6.86 -11.57 4.20
C PRO A 46 7.53 -12.95 4.31
N VAL A 47 8.60 -13.13 3.55
CA VAL A 47 9.40 -14.36 3.57
C VAL A 47 10.12 -14.47 4.90
N GLY A 48 10.01 -15.63 5.55
CA GLY A 48 10.59 -15.87 6.86
C GLY A 48 10.02 -14.99 7.99
N GLY A 49 8.89 -14.33 7.77
CA GLY A 49 8.31 -13.37 8.70
C GLY A 49 9.09 -12.06 8.84
N LEU A 50 10.18 -11.90 8.08
CA LEU A 50 11.03 -10.72 8.11
C LEU A 50 10.52 -9.65 7.13
N VAL A 51 10.56 -8.38 7.55
CA VAL A 51 10.13 -7.24 6.73
C VAL A 51 11.25 -6.82 5.76
N GLU A 52 11.77 -7.78 5.02
CA GLU A 52 12.83 -7.58 4.02
C GLU A 52 12.36 -7.96 2.62
N VAL A 53 11.93 -9.20 2.44
CA VAL A 53 11.47 -9.73 1.15
C VAL A 53 9.98 -10.04 1.24
N PRO A 54 9.14 -9.38 0.44
CA PRO A 54 9.43 -8.39 -0.61
C PRO A 54 9.37 -6.93 -0.13
N CYS A 55 9.26 -6.67 1.17
CA CYS A 55 8.83 -5.39 1.74
C CYS A 55 9.73 -4.21 1.33
N VAL A 56 11.05 -4.37 1.31
CA VAL A 56 11.98 -3.29 0.92
C VAL A 56 11.68 -2.79 -0.50
N LYS A 57 11.48 -3.71 -1.45
CA LYS A 57 11.17 -3.34 -2.84
C LYS A 57 9.73 -2.81 -2.99
N ARG A 58 8.78 -3.32 -2.21
CA ARG A 58 7.41 -2.79 -2.18
C ARG A 58 7.36 -1.37 -1.62
N ASN A 59 8.21 -1.02 -0.67
CA ASN A 59 8.32 0.36 -0.18
C ASN A 59 8.74 1.34 -1.28
N VAL A 60 9.63 0.94 -2.18
CA VAL A 60 9.99 1.75 -3.35
C VAL A 60 8.77 1.98 -4.25
N ILE A 61 7.99 0.93 -4.51
CA ILE A 61 6.75 1.06 -5.30
C ILE A 61 5.75 1.99 -4.61
N GLY A 62 5.60 1.87 -3.29
CA GLY A 62 4.72 2.78 -2.53
C GLY A 62 5.15 4.24 -2.61
N ALA A 63 6.45 4.52 -2.55
CA ALA A 63 6.99 5.87 -2.72
C ALA A 63 6.74 6.42 -4.14
N MET A 64 6.93 5.60 -5.17
CA MET A 64 6.65 5.98 -6.55
C MET A 64 5.16 6.17 -6.82
N ASP A 65 4.31 5.36 -6.20
CA ASP A 65 2.85 5.53 -6.26
C ASP A 65 2.43 6.88 -5.66
N ALA A 66 2.94 7.24 -4.48
CA ALA A 66 2.67 8.52 -3.85
C ALA A 66 3.11 9.70 -4.72
N LEU A 67 4.30 9.61 -5.32
CA LEU A 67 4.83 10.64 -6.22
C LEU A 67 3.95 10.79 -7.46
N SER A 68 3.56 9.68 -8.09
CA SER A 68 2.71 9.68 -9.28
C SER A 68 1.32 10.24 -8.97
N ALA A 69 0.70 9.84 -7.84
CA ALA A 69 -0.60 10.34 -7.43
C ALA A 69 -0.56 11.86 -7.16
N ALA A 70 0.50 12.35 -6.51
CA ALA A 70 0.68 13.78 -6.30
C ALA A 70 0.84 14.55 -7.61
N GLN A 71 1.62 14.04 -8.56
CA GLN A 71 1.82 14.65 -9.87
C GLN A 71 0.50 14.72 -10.66
N MET A 72 -0.29 13.65 -10.66
CA MET A 72 -1.60 13.63 -11.32
C MET A 72 -2.56 14.67 -10.71
N ALA A 73 -2.64 14.73 -9.39
CA ALA A 73 -3.51 15.70 -8.71
C ALA A 73 -3.08 17.15 -8.97
N LEU A 74 -1.78 17.44 -8.96
CA LEU A 74 -1.24 18.77 -9.32
C LEU A 74 -1.50 19.14 -10.77
N ALA A 75 -1.58 18.17 -11.66
CA ALA A 75 -1.97 18.36 -13.06
C ALA A 75 -3.50 18.52 -13.26
N GLY A 76 -4.28 18.52 -12.18
CA GLY A 76 -5.75 18.66 -12.22
C GLY A 76 -6.51 17.36 -12.48
N ILE A 77 -5.84 16.21 -12.41
CA ILE A 77 -6.51 14.91 -12.54
C ILE A 77 -7.20 14.56 -11.22
N GLU A 78 -8.49 14.27 -11.31
CA GLU A 78 -9.32 13.95 -10.15
C GLU A 78 -9.60 12.45 -10.03
N SER A 79 -9.66 11.96 -8.80
CA SER A 79 -10.19 10.64 -8.54
C SER A 79 -11.70 10.63 -8.78
N ARG A 80 -12.19 9.70 -9.61
CA ARG A 80 -13.62 9.54 -9.86
C ARG A 80 -14.36 8.95 -8.67
N VAL A 81 -13.67 8.12 -7.88
CA VAL A 81 -14.21 7.60 -6.62
C VAL A 81 -13.78 8.56 -5.51
N PRO A 82 -14.70 9.07 -4.70
CA PRO A 82 -14.39 9.97 -3.59
C PRO A 82 -13.42 9.32 -2.58
N PRO A 83 -12.56 10.11 -1.90
CA PRO A 83 -11.57 9.59 -0.95
C PRO A 83 -12.16 8.68 0.12
N ASP A 84 -13.27 9.07 0.74
CA ASP A 84 -13.92 8.28 1.79
C ASP A 84 -14.33 6.89 1.29
N GLN A 85 -14.91 6.82 0.10
CA GLN A 85 -15.32 5.55 -0.51
C GLN A 85 -14.12 4.67 -0.89
N VAL A 86 -13.00 5.28 -1.28
CA VAL A 86 -11.75 4.54 -1.54
C VAL A 86 -11.20 3.93 -0.25
N LEU A 87 -11.26 4.67 0.86
CA LEU A 87 -10.85 4.18 2.18
C LEU A 87 -11.76 3.05 2.68
N ASP A 88 -13.07 3.18 2.49
CA ASP A 88 -14.03 2.13 2.81
C ASP A 88 -13.76 0.86 2.00
N ALA A 89 -13.53 1.00 0.70
CA ALA A 89 -13.16 -0.11 -0.19
C ALA A 89 -11.84 -0.77 0.25
N MET A 90 -10.85 0.02 0.67
CA MET A 90 -9.60 -0.53 1.21
C MET A 90 -9.85 -1.37 2.47
N ALA A 91 -10.70 -0.89 3.37
CA ALA A 91 -11.04 -1.62 4.58
C ALA A 91 -11.80 -2.92 4.27
N GLU A 92 -12.73 -2.89 3.33
CA GLU A 92 -13.50 -4.07 2.90
C GLU A 92 -12.61 -5.11 2.23
N VAL A 93 -11.80 -4.71 1.26
CA VAL A 93 -10.84 -5.59 0.59
C VAL A 93 -9.85 -6.19 1.59
N GLY A 94 -9.36 -5.39 2.53
CA GLY A 94 -8.48 -5.87 3.59
C GLY A 94 -9.13 -6.95 4.47
N ARG A 95 -10.42 -6.81 4.78
CA ARG A 95 -11.18 -7.83 5.53
C ARG A 95 -11.42 -9.11 4.73
N SER A 96 -11.58 -9.00 3.42
CA SER A 96 -11.83 -10.14 2.53
C SER A 96 -10.61 -11.00 2.25
N LEU A 97 -9.40 -10.49 2.47
CA LEU A 97 -8.17 -11.27 2.29
C LEU A 97 -8.11 -12.45 3.27
N PRO A 98 -7.70 -13.63 2.83
CA PRO A 98 -7.52 -14.77 3.72
C PRO A 98 -6.39 -14.52 4.75
N PRO A 99 -6.46 -15.12 5.94
CA PRO A 99 -5.44 -14.98 6.97
C PRO A 99 -4.01 -15.28 6.50
N SER A 100 -3.85 -16.21 5.55
CA SER A 100 -2.55 -16.58 4.98
C SER A 100 -1.85 -15.43 4.23
N LEU A 101 -2.60 -14.41 3.79
CA LEU A 101 -2.09 -13.25 3.06
C LEU A 101 -2.08 -11.97 3.90
N ARG A 102 -2.28 -12.10 5.21
CA ARG A 102 -2.37 -11.00 6.16
C ARG A 102 -1.22 -11.03 7.18
N GLU A 103 0.02 -10.89 6.72
CA GLU A 103 1.23 -10.78 7.56
C GLU A 103 1.55 -12.03 8.41
N THR A 104 0.95 -13.16 8.08
CA THR A 104 1.17 -14.40 8.83
C THR A 104 2.39 -15.19 8.37
N GLY A 105 2.98 -14.83 7.23
CA GLY A 105 4.06 -15.60 6.62
C GLY A 105 3.66 -17.01 6.17
N LYS A 106 2.35 -17.28 6.06
CA LYS A 106 1.79 -18.62 5.74
C LYS A 106 1.30 -18.78 4.32
N GLY A 107 1.40 -17.73 3.50
CA GLY A 107 0.90 -17.74 2.12
C GLY A 107 1.67 -16.81 1.22
N GLY A 108 1.29 -16.74 -0.06
CA GLY A 108 1.95 -15.92 -1.05
C GLY A 108 3.42 -16.29 -1.24
N LEU A 109 4.30 -15.31 -1.29
CA LEU A 109 5.75 -15.53 -1.46
C LEU A 109 6.36 -16.36 -0.33
N ALA A 110 5.88 -16.21 0.89
CA ALA A 110 6.37 -16.98 2.04
C ALA A 110 6.11 -18.48 1.92
N ALA A 111 5.07 -18.89 1.20
CA ALA A 111 4.71 -20.29 0.98
C ALA A 111 5.37 -20.90 -0.27
N THR A 112 6.19 -20.17 -1.01
CA THR A 112 6.97 -20.73 -2.12
C THR A 112 8.09 -21.65 -1.59
N PRO A 113 8.59 -22.61 -2.39
CA PRO A 113 9.71 -23.45 -1.96
C PRO A 113 10.91 -22.64 -1.44
N PHE A 114 11.25 -21.56 -2.13
CA PHE A 114 12.30 -20.64 -1.68
C PHE A 114 11.94 -19.95 -0.35
N GLY A 115 10.71 -19.44 -0.23
CA GLY A 115 10.25 -18.76 0.97
C GLY A 115 10.27 -19.64 2.21
N MET A 116 9.86 -20.89 2.07
CA MET A 116 9.90 -21.88 3.14
C MET A 116 11.33 -22.27 3.53
N ALA A 117 12.23 -22.35 2.55
CA ALA A 117 13.65 -22.67 2.82
C ALA A 117 14.40 -21.49 3.46
N TYR A 118 13.91 -20.26 3.25
CA TYR A 118 14.52 -19.02 3.78
C TYR A 118 14.04 -18.67 5.19
N ALA A 119 13.04 -19.38 5.73
CA ALA A 119 12.57 -19.13 7.09
C ALA A 119 13.75 -19.21 8.08
N PRO A 120 13.89 -18.26 9.03
CA PRO A 120 14.90 -18.35 10.05
C PRO A 120 14.77 -19.72 10.74
N LYS A 121 15.86 -20.47 10.80
CA LYS A 121 15.88 -21.68 11.60
C LYS A 121 15.72 -21.23 13.05
N GLU A 122 14.65 -21.67 13.68
CA GLU A 122 14.48 -21.48 15.12
C GLU A 122 15.75 -22.00 15.80
N GLY A 123 16.49 -21.10 16.42
CA GLY A 123 17.68 -21.43 17.21
C GLY A 123 17.28 -21.91 18.60
#